data_299b8aed179d230810064f64218ae76b
#
_entry.id   299b8aed179d230810064f64218ae76b
#
_cell.length_a   1.000
_cell.length_b   1.000
_cell.length_c   1.000
_cell.angle_alpha   90.00
_cell.angle_beta   90.00
_cell.angle_gamma   90.00
#
_symmetry.space_group_name_H-M   'P 1'
#
loop_
_entity.id
_entity.type
_entity.pdbx_description
1 polymer ?
#
loop_
_entity_poly.entity_id
_entity_poly.type
_entity_poly.pdbx_seq_one_letter_code
_entity_poly.pdbx_strand_id
1 'polypeptide(L)'
;MKITFVIMDCYDESTFERCMQSVSLQSLEDYEVIVVGGREIKEITAGGITAGYFTSLDDISDMLETALDNAKGEFVCFIDSVHCFSPFFAEKMTDMCGEDADMACCGYVGIQRDTLLSQVGVPLMMYRPEKVSAAEYMAKLTDGDVVSVEMHNYFENKLYRRTLLEKCRPLAGDDTIETGIVQKLAKNSENIAFTDEPLIFVCIE
;
A
#
# COMPACT_ATOMS: atom_id res chain seq x y z
N MET A 1 2.64 8.16 15.79
CA MET A 1 1.97 7.99 14.49
C MET A 1 2.31 6.62 13.95
N LYS A 2 1.31 5.81 13.73
CA LYS A 2 1.51 4.40 13.38
C LYS A 2 1.72 4.20 11.89
N ILE A 3 0.89 4.82 11.05
CA ILE A 3 0.93 4.64 9.59
C ILE A 3 1.01 5.98 8.86
N THR A 4 1.79 6.03 7.79
CA THR A 4 1.65 7.00 6.70
C THR A 4 0.98 6.34 5.51
N PHE A 5 -0.19 6.81 5.12
CA PHE A 5 -0.81 6.51 3.83
C PHE A 5 -0.23 7.44 2.78
N VAL A 6 0.43 6.88 1.79
CA VAL A 6 0.94 7.60 0.62
C VAL A 6 -0.01 7.36 -0.54
N ILE A 7 -0.71 8.41 -0.95
CA ILE A 7 -1.61 8.37 -2.10
C ILE A 7 -0.87 8.92 -3.31
N MET A 8 -0.68 8.09 -4.32
CA MET A 8 -0.12 8.50 -5.62
C MET A 8 -1.24 9.06 -6.49
N ASP A 9 -1.16 10.37 -6.82
CA ASP A 9 -2.24 11.08 -7.50
C ASP A 9 -2.23 10.82 -9.01
N CYS A 10 -3.24 10.10 -9.50
CA CYS A 10 -3.43 9.77 -10.91
C CYS A 10 -4.32 10.76 -11.69
N TYR A 11 -4.60 11.94 -11.12
CA TYR A 11 -5.37 13.05 -11.73
C TYR A 11 -6.87 12.79 -12.01
N ASP A 12 -7.44 11.67 -11.63
CA ASP A 12 -8.88 11.42 -11.73
C ASP A 12 -9.56 11.81 -10.42
N GLU A 13 -10.30 12.93 -10.42
CA GLU A 13 -10.92 13.46 -9.22
C GLU A 13 -11.93 12.52 -8.57
N SER A 14 -12.68 11.74 -9.36
CA SER A 14 -13.73 10.87 -8.83
C SER A 14 -13.16 9.64 -8.12
N THR A 15 -12.10 9.06 -8.65
CA THR A 15 -11.41 7.93 -8.04
C THR A 15 -10.56 8.40 -6.86
N PHE A 16 -9.90 9.55 -6.98
CA PHE A 16 -9.16 10.17 -5.90
C PHE A 16 -10.04 10.43 -4.67
N GLU A 17 -11.22 11.02 -4.85
CA GLU A 17 -12.19 11.25 -3.76
C GLU A 17 -12.55 9.94 -3.05
N ARG A 18 -12.80 8.86 -3.79
CA ARG A 18 -13.11 7.53 -3.23
C ARG A 18 -11.93 6.93 -2.49
N CYS A 19 -10.71 7.03 -3.04
CA CYS A 19 -9.50 6.57 -2.38
C CYS A 19 -9.34 7.26 -1.03
N MET A 20 -9.39 8.59 -1.00
CA MET A 20 -9.30 9.39 0.22
C MET A 20 -10.41 9.07 1.23
N GLN A 21 -11.64 8.86 0.75
CA GLN A 21 -12.75 8.42 1.60
C GLN A 21 -12.47 7.05 2.24
N SER A 22 -11.87 6.12 1.50
CA SER A 22 -11.51 4.80 2.05
C SER A 22 -10.48 4.89 3.18
N VAL A 23 -9.58 5.87 3.12
CA VAL A 23 -8.64 6.17 4.20
C VAL A 23 -9.37 6.79 5.40
N SER A 24 -10.32 7.69 5.19
CA SER A 24 -11.10 8.30 6.30
C SER A 24 -11.94 7.29 7.08
N LEU A 25 -12.22 6.13 6.49
CA LEU A 25 -13.02 5.06 7.09
C LEU A 25 -12.17 4.01 7.83
N GLN A 26 -10.87 4.20 7.97
CA GLN A 26 -10.02 3.23 8.67
C GLN A 26 -10.39 3.12 10.14
N SER A 27 -10.39 1.88 10.65
CA SER A 27 -10.66 1.60 12.08
C SER A 27 -9.53 2.06 13.00
N LEU A 28 -8.31 2.16 12.50
CA LEU A 28 -7.16 2.72 13.21
C LEU A 28 -7.09 4.23 13.00
N GLU A 29 -7.05 5.02 14.09
CA GLU A 29 -7.05 6.50 14.04
C GLU A 29 -5.64 7.13 14.03
N ASP A 30 -4.60 6.38 14.43
CA ASP A 30 -3.22 6.89 14.53
C ASP A 30 -2.47 6.81 13.18
N TYR A 31 -2.90 7.62 12.22
CA TYR A 31 -2.28 7.72 10.89
C TYR A 31 -2.11 9.16 10.41
N GLU A 32 -1.30 9.33 9.39
CA GLU A 32 -1.26 10.51 8.54
C GLU A 32 -1.51 10.13 7.09
N VAL A 33 -1.90 11.11 6.29
CA VAL A 33 -2.04 10.99 4.85
C VAL A 33 -1.14 12.01 4.19
N ILE A 34 -0.37 11.57 3.22
CA ILE A 34 0.36 12.43 2.29
C ILE A 34 -0.03 12.06 0.87
N VAL A 35 -0.08 13.05 0.00
CA VAL A 35 -0.35 12.87 -1.42
C VAL A 35 0.88 13.28 -2.21
N VAL A 36 1.27 12.47 -3.16
CA VAL A 36 2.41 12.73 -4.04
C VAL A 36 1.94 12.71 -5.50
N GLY A 37 2.32 13.71 -6.27
CA GLY A 37 1.90 13.81 -7.66
C GLY A 37 2.37 15.08 -8.35
N GLY A 38 1.97 15.29 -9.59
CA GLY A 38 2.48 16.38 -10.44
C GLY A 38 1.77 17.72 -10.31
N ARG A 39 0.83 17.89 -9.35
CA ARG A 39 0.13 19.19 -9.17
C ARG A 39 0.99 20.18 -8.37
N GLU A 40 0.98 21.45 -8.77
CA GLU A 40 1.65 22.52 -8.04
C GLU A 40 0.77 23.08 -6.91
N ILE A 41 0.44 22.24 -5.92
CA ILE A 41 -0.34 22.59 -4.73
C ILE A 41 0.39 22.13 -3.47
N LYS A 42 0.01 22.66 -2.31
CA LYS A 42 0.64 22.28 -1.03
C LYS A 42 -0.26 21.40 -0.17
N GLU A 43 -1.53 21.43 -0.44
CA GLU A 43 -2.55 20.76 0.37
C GLU A 43 -3.72 20.38 -0.53
N ILE A 44 -4.37 19.28 -0.22
CA ILE A 44 -5.55 18.79 -0.92
C ILE A 44 -6.57 18.28 0.10
N THR A 45 -7.85 18.56 -0.15
CA THR A 45 -8.95 18.04 0.67
C THR A 45 -9.86 17.18 -0.18
N ALA A 46 -10.02 15.92 0.22
CA ALA A 46 -10.90 14.96 -0.43
C ALA A 46 -11.31 13.88 0.59
N GLY A 47 -12.46 13.23 0.39
CA GLY A 47 -12.94 12.14 1.23
C GLY A 47 -13.08 12.49 2.72
N GLY A 48 -13.22 13.78 3.06
CA GLY A 48 -13.27 14.26 4.45
C GLY A 48 -11.91 14.41 5.12
N ILE A 49 -10.79 14.22 4.39
CA ILE A 49 -9.42 14.37 4.89
C ILE A 49 -8.75 15.57 4.20
N THR A 50 -7.99 16.34 4.96
CA THR A 50 -7.03 17.31 4.44
C THR A 50 -5.62 16.73 4.59
N ALA A 51 -4.90 16.62 3.48
CA ALA A 51 -3.56 16.03 3.41
C ALA A 51 -2.55 17.01 2.80
N GLY A 52 -1.29 16.91 3.24
CA GLY A 52 -0.19 17.58 2.57
C GLY A 52 0.02 17.01 1.16
N TYR A 53 0.22 17.91 0.20
CA TYR A 53 0.53 17.52 -1.18
C TYR A 53 1.99 17.85 -1.49
N PHE A 54 2.72 16.87 -1.98
CA PHE A 54 4.13 16.98 -2.33
C PHE A 54 4.30 16.78 -3.83
N THR A 55 4.77 17.82 -4.49
CA THR A 55 5.00 17.77 -5.94
C THR A 55 6.18 16.89 -6.26
N SER A 56 5.94 15.90 -7.10
CA SER A 56 6.94 15.04 -7.71
C SER A 56 6.70 15.01 -9.21
N LEU A 57 7.75 15.13 -10.00
CA LEU A 57 7.56 15.56 -11.37
C LEU A 57 7.43 14.45 -12.38
N ASP A 58 8.00 13.27 -12.23
CA ASP A 58 8.18 12.54 -13.47
C ASP A 58 8.17 11.02 -13.44
N ASP A 59 8.49 10.37 -12.34
CA ASP A 59 8.50 8.92 -12.31
C ASP A 59 8.20 8.33 -10.93
N ILE A 60 7.91 7.07 -10.90
CA ILE A 60 7.61 6.32 -9.68
C ILE A 60 8.74 6.41 -8.67
N SER A 61 10.00 6.48 -9.12
CA SER A 61 11.17 6.59 -8.25
C SER A 61 11.16 7.90 -7.46
N ASP A 62 10.95 9.02 -8.15
CA ASP A 62 10.89 10.35 -7.53
C ASP A 62 9.69 10.46 -6.59
N MET A 63 8.54 9.90 -6.97
CA MET A 63 7.35 9.84 -6.11
C MET A 63 7.62 9.08 -4.82
N LEU A 64 8.26 7.92 -4.89
CA LEU A 64 8.59 7.09 -3.73
C LEU A 64 9.61 7.77 -2.81
N GLU A 65 10.66 8.38 -3.36
CA GLU A 65 11.67 9.10 -2.59
C GLU A 65 11.06 10.35 -1.92
N THR A 66 10.24 11.12 -2.66
CA THR A 66 9.49 12.27 -2.12
C THR A 66 8.56 11.85 -0.98
N ALA A 67 7.86 10.72 -1.13
CA ALA A 67 7.00 10.17 -0.09
C ALA A 67 7.79 9.82 1.17
N LEU A 68 8.93 9.14 1.03
CA LEU A 68 9.75 8.74 2.17
C LEU A 68 10.39 9.92 2.90
N ASP A 69 10.76 10.98 2.19
CA ASP A 69 11.30 12.20 2.82
C ASP A 69 10.26 12.90 3.70
N ASN A 70 8.98 12.66 3.47
CA ASN A 70 7.88 13.32 4.17
C ASN A 70 7.10 12.38 5.12
N ALA A 71 7.23 11.06 4.98
CA ALA A 71 6.55 10.08 5.82
C ALA A 71 7.11 10.05 7.25
N LYS A 72 6.20 10.09 8.25
CA LYS A 72 6.55 10.08 9.68
C LYS A 72 6.06 8.84 10.41
N GLY A 73 5.20 8.05 9.80
CA GLY A 73 4.66 6.82 10.37
C GLY A 73 5.74 5.78 10.65
N GLU A 74 5.51 4.92 11.60
CA GLU A 74 6.32 3.72 11.82
C GLU A 74 6.25 2.79 10.60
N PHE A 75 5.06 2.73 10.01
CA PHE A 75 4.78 2.01 8.78
C PHE A 75 4.36 2.96 7.66
N VAL A 76 4.59 2.53 6.42
CA VAL A 76 4.20 3.24 5.21
C VAL A 76 3.48 2.26 4.29
N CYS A 77 2.38 2.68 3.70
CA CYS A 77 1.76 1.99 2.58
C CYS A 77 1.55 2.96 1.42
N PHE A 78 1.64 2.44 0.20
CA PHE A 78 1.47 3.19 -1.03
C PHE A 78 0.23 2.69 -1.76
N ILE A 79 -0.48 3.57 -2.42
CA ILE A 79 -1.63 3.22 -3.25
C ILE A 79 -1.85 4.26 -4.34
N ASP A 80 -2.16 3.81 -5.54
CA ASP A 80 -2.67 4.68 -6.58
C ASP A 80 -4.05 5.20 -6.22
N SER A 81 -4.31 6.47 -6.51
CA SER A 81 -5.57 7.13 -6.17
C SER A 81 -6.81 6.57 -6.88
N VAL A 82 -6.62 5.59 -7.79
CA VAL A 82 -7.72 4.87 -8.44
C VAL A 82 -8.23 3.68 -7.60
N HIS A 83 -7.48 3.24 -6.61
CA HIS A 83 -7.81 2.10 -5.74
C HIS A 83 -8.35 2.54 -4.38
N CYS A 84 -8.79 1.59 -3.57
CA CYS A 84 -9.37 1.85 -2.25
C CYS A 84 -8.92 0.82 -1.23
N PHE A 85 -8.88 1.23 0.04
CA PHE A 85 -8.61 0.34 1.16
C PHE A 85 -9.89 -0.24 1.77
N SER A 86 -9.81 -1.46 2.30
CA SER A 86 -10.78 -1.94 3.28
C SER A 86 -10.72 -1.08 4.54
N PRO A 87 -11.83 -0.81 5.23
CA PRO A 87 -11.82 -0.07 6.50
C PRO A 87 -10.95 -0.69 7.59
N PHE A 88 -10.62 -1.97 7.47
CA PHE A 88 -9.79 -2.71 8.43
C PHE A 88 -8.34 -2.91 7.98
N PHE A 89 -7.94 -2.31 6.86
CA PHE A 89 -6.58 -2.48 6.32
C PHE A 89 -5.52 -2.08 7.34
N ALA A 90 -5.60 -0.87 7.87
CA ALA A 90 -4.60 -0.33 8.79
C ALA A 90 -4.42 -1.19 10.04
N GLU A 91 -5.52 -1.52 10.71
CA GLU A 91 -5.54 -2.33 11.93
C GLU A 91 -4.96 -3.72 11.67
N LYS A 92 -5.52 -4.45 10.69
CA LYS A 92 -5.10 -5.83 10.41
C LYS A 92 -3.65 -5.92 9.96
N MET A 93 -3.21 -5.01 9.08
CA MET A 93 -1.85 -5.04 8.57
C MET A 93 -0.82 -4.70 9.66
N THR A 94 -1.13 -3.76 10.55
CA THR A 94 -0.25 -3.46 11.69
C THR A 94 -0.20 -4.59 12.70
N ASP A 95 -1.32 -5.24 12.98
CA ASP A 95 -1.38 -6.40 13.87
C ASP A 95 -0.58 -7.58 13.30
N MET A 96 -0.64 -7.80 11.99
CA MET A 96 0.14 -8.83 11.31
C MET A 96 1.65 -8.56 11.40
N CYS A 97 2.07 -7.32 11.18
CA CYS A 97 3.48 -6.94 11.34
C CYS A 97 3.94 -7.16 12.79
N GLY A 98 3.15 -6.71 13.76
CA GLY A 98 3.57 -6.77 15.16
C GLY A 98 4.91 -6.05 15.37
N GLU A 99 5.75 -6.63 16.24
CA GLU A 99 7.07 -6.07 16.55
C GLU A 99 8.18 -6.60 15.64
N ASP A 100 7.96 -7.75 15.01
CA ASP A 100 9.01 -8.58 14.41
C ASP A 100 8.95 -8.73 12.87
N ALA A 101 7.86 -8.30 12.20
CA ALA A 101 7.83 -8.32 10.74
C ALA A 101 8.19 -6.96 10.14
N ASP A 102 8.97 -6.98 9.07
CA ASP A 102 9.41 -5.80 8.34
C ASP A 102 8.39 -5.33 7.30
N MET A 103 7.58 -6.25 6.82
CA MET A 103 6.47 -5.95 5.90
C MET A 103 5.33 -6.95 6.07
N ALA A 104 4.13 -6.51 5.70
CA ALA A 104 2.96 -7.36 5.57
C ALA A 104 2.37 -7.25 4.16
N CYS A 105 1.79 -8.34 3.67
CA CYS A 105 1.11 -8.43 2.38
C CYS A 105 -0.31 -8.93 2.59
N CYS A 106 -1.30 -8.34 1.89
CA CYS A 106 -2.68 -8.80 1.89
C CYS A 106 -3.16 -9.18 0.48
N GLY A 107 -4.31 -9.85 0.42
CA GLY A 107 -5.02 -10.06 -0.83
C GLY A 107 -5.64 -8.77 -1.36
N TYR A 108 -6.08 -8.82 -2.61
CA TYR A 108 -6.88 -7.77 -3.24
C TYR A 108 -8.05 -8.37 -4.02
N VAL A 109 -9.04 -7.54 -4.32
CA VAL A 109 -10.17 -7.92 -5.18
C VAL A 109 -10.46 -6.81 -6.18
N GLY A 110 -10.68 -7.21 -7.44
CA GLY A 110 -11.13 -6.28 -8.48
C GLY A 110 -12.57 -5.86 -8.25
N ILE A 111 -12.84 -4.56 -8.34
CA ILE A 111 -14.18 -3.98 -8.30
C ILE A 111 -14.41 -3.13 -9.53
N GLN A 112 -15.65 -3.08 -10.01
CA GLN A 112 -16.01 -2.14 -11.06
C GLN A 112 -15.95 -0.71 -10.55
N ARG A 113 -15.53 0.22 -11.41
CA ARG A 113 -15.29 1.63 -11.08
C ARG A 113 -16.47 2.32 -10.37
N ASP A 114 -17.70 1.98 -10.76
CA ASP A 114 -18.92 2.58 -10.19
C ASP A 114 -19.43 1.88 -8.92
N THR A 115 -18.72 0.86 -8.43
CA THR A 115 -19.12 0.15 -7.22
C THR A 115 -18.85 0.99 -5.98
N LEU A 116 -19.87 1.20 -5.15
CA LEU A 116 -19.68 1.82 -3.83
C LEU A 116 -19.00 0.85 -2.87
N LEU A 117 -18.07 1.32 -2.07
CA LEU A 117 -17.38 0.48 -1.07
C LEU A 117 -18.35 -0.26 -0.14
N SER A 118 -19.49 0.35 0.20
CA SER A 118 -20.56 -0.28 0.99
C SER A 118 -21.25 -1.47 0.30
N GLN A 119 -21.02 -1.65 -1.00
CA GLN A 119 -21.58 -2.76 -1.81
C GLN A 119 -20.56 -3.90 -1.98
N VAL A 120 -19.31 -3.69 -1.60
CA VAL A 120 -18.28 -4.72 -1.69
C VAL A 120 -18.47 -5.71 -0.55
N GLY A 121 -19.03 -6.86 -0.87
CA GLY A 121 -19.12 -7.98 0.05
C GLY A 121 -17.77 -8.71 0.12
N VAL A 122 -17.03 -8.53 1.20
CA VAL A 122 -15.88 -9.39 1.47
C VAL A 122 -16.41 -10.72 2.02
N PRO A 123 -16.04 -11.88 1.44
CA PRO A 123 -16.50 -13.16 1.95
C PRO A 123 -16.13 -13.33 3.42
N LEU A 124 -17.06 -13.80 4.24
CA LEU A 124 -16.80 -14.19 5.63
C LEU A 124 -15.99 -15.50 5.65
N MET A 125 -14.75 -15.41 5.23
CA MET A 125 -13.78 -16.50 5.35
C MET A 125 -12.88 -16.23 6.56
N MET A 126 -12.47 -17.31 7.22
CA MET A 126 -11.46 -17.19 8.28
C MET A 126 -10.08 -17.16 7.63
N TYR A 127 -9.61 -15.95 7.36
CA TYR A 127 -8.24 -15.74 6.91
C TYR A 127 -7.28 -15.88 8.10
N ARG A 128 -6.19 -16.57 7.89
CA ARG A 128 -5.14 -16.72 8.90
C ARG A 128 -3.86 -16.09 8.37
N PRO A 129 -3.35 -15.06 9.04
CA PRO A 129 -2.06 -14.53 8.66
C PRO A 129 -0.96 -15.56 8.95
N GLU A 130 0.01 -15.61 8.06
CA GLU A 130 1.22 -16.41 8.19
C GLU A 130 2.43 -15.49 8.28
N LYS A 131 3.47 -15.91 8.99
CA LYS A 131 4.78 -15.26 8.98
C LYS A 131 5.81 -16.22 8.42
N VAL A 132 6.63 -15.72 7.54
CA VAL A 132 7.68 -16.48 6.84
C VAL A 132 8.98 -15.68 6.80
N SER A 133 10.08 -16.37 6.64
CA SER A 133 11.38 -15.76 6.36
C SER A 133 11.41 -15.10 4.97
N ALA A 134 12.36 -14.21 4.76
CA ALA A 134 12.60 -13.61 3.44
C ALA A 134 12.81 -14.66 2.35
N ALA A 135 13.53 -15.75 2.64
CA ALA A 135 13.80 -16.79 1.66
C ALA A 135 12.51 -17.54 1.23
N GLU A 136 11.63 -17.85 2.19
CA GLU A 136 10.34 -18.48 1.91
C GLU A 136 9.41 -17.55 1.13
N TYR A 137 9.41 -16.23 1.46
CA TYR A 137 8.62 -15.26 0.74
C TYR A 137 9.14 -15.06 -0.70
N MET A 138 10.46 -15.04 -0.90
CA MET A 138 11.06 -14.95 -2.23
C MET A 138 10.63 -16.11 -3.14
N ALA A 139 10.45 -17.32 -2.59
CA ALA A 139 9.89 -18.44 -3.36
C ALA A 139 8.45 -18.16 -3.81
N LYS A 140 7.63 -17.52 -2.97
CA LYS A 140 6.24 -17.14 -3.33
C LYS A 140 6.18 -16.11 -4.47
N LEU A 141 7.23 -15.30 -4.68
CA LEU A 141 7.30 -14.34 -5.78
C LEU A 141 7.50 -15.00 -7.15
N THR A 142 7.94 -16.25 -7.18
CA THR A 142 8.28 -16.97 -8.41
C THR A 142 7.56 -18.30 -8.56
N ASP A 143 7.25 -18.96 -7.45
CA ASP A 143 6.75 -20.32 -7.41
C ASP A 143 5.30 -20.34 -6.92
N GLY A 144 4.36 -20.61 -7.81
CA GLY A 144 2.94 -20.66 -7.47
C GLY A 144 2.04 -20.60 -8.70
N ASP A 145 0.75 -20.58 -8.47
CA ASP A 145 -0.19 -20.22 -9.53
C ASP A 145 -0.07 -18.71 -9.87
N VAL A 146 -0.52 -18.34 -11.07
CA VAL A 146 -0.37 -16.98 -11.59
C VAL A 146 -0.97 -15.92 -10.64
N VAL A 147 -2.12 -16.19 -10.03
CA VAL A 147 -2.81 -15.26 -9.13
C VAL A 147 -2.00 -15.05 -7.85
N SER A 148 -1.46 -16.13 -7.28
CA SER A 148 -0.63 -16.06 -6.08
C SER A 148 0.67 -15.27 -6.33
N VAL A 149 1.35 -15.58 -7.43
CA VAL A 149 2.59 -14.86 -7.83
C VAL A 149 2.30 -13.38 -8.06
N GLU A 150 1.22 -13.04 -8.75
CA GLU A 150 0.82 -11.66 -9.01
C GLU A 150 0.51 -10.92 -7.71
N MET A 151 -0.27 -11.50 -6.80
CA MET A 151 -0.59 -10.93 -5.50
C MET A 151 0.68 -10.60 -4.69
N HIS A 152 1.64 -11.53 -4.63
CA HIS A 152 2.87 -11.30 -3.88
C HIS A 152 3.81 -10.27 -4.52
N ASN A 153 3.75 -10.09 -5.84
CA ASN A 153 4.55 -9.09 -6.56
C ASN A 153 3.89 -7.71 -6.64
N TYR A 154 2.61 -7.57 -6.32
CA TYR A 154 1.93 -6.30 -6.32
C TYR A 154 2.44 -5.39 -5.19
N PHE A 155 2.81 -4.15 -5.51
CA PHE A 155 3.48 -3.25 -4.56
C PHE A 155 2.52 -2.63 -3.54
N GLU A 156 1.32 -2.29 -3.96
CA GLU A 156 0.37 -1.48 -3.20
C GLU A 156 -0.41 -2.26 -2.13
N ASN A 157 -0.50 -3.58 -2.24
CA ASN A 157 -1.19 -4.41 -1.25
C ASN A 157 -0.33 -4.72 -0.01
N LYS A 158 0.58 -3.82 0.33
CA LYS A 158 1.56 -4.04 1.40
C LYS A 158 1.64 -2.89 2.37
N LEU A 159 1.97 -3.25 3.59
CA LEU A 159 2.42 -2.34 4.63
C LEU A 159 3.91 -2.59 4.87
N TYR A 160 4.71 -1.54 4.81
CA TYR A 160 6.16 -1.61 4.96
C TYR A 160 6.61 -0.90 6.24
N ARG A 161 7.49 -1.52 7.00
CA ARG A 161 8.17 -0.80 8.08
C ARG A 161 9.05 0.29 7.48
N ARG A 162 8.92 1.53 7.95
CA ARG A 162 9.65 2.69 7.39
C ARG A 162 11.17 2.48 7.40
N THR A 163 11.71 1.87 8.46
CA THR A 163 13.15 1.56 8.54
C THR A 163 13.62 0.57 7.46
N LEU A 164 12.78 -0.36 7.01
CA LEU A 164 13.10 -1.22 5.86
C LEU A 164 13.19 -0.38 4.57
N LEU A 165 12.22 0.49 4.34
CA LEU A 165 12.23 1.37 3.16
C LEU A 165 13.46 2.29 3.15
N GLU A 166 13.79 2.91 4.27
CA GLU A 166 14.97 3.76 4.43
C GLU A 166 16.28 3.00 4.17
N LYS A 167 16.40 1.77 4.70
CA LYS A 167 17.56 0.88 4.46
C LYS A 167 17.75 0.54 2.99
N CYS A 168 16.64 0.46 2.23
CA CYS A 168 16.63 0.02 0.84
C CYS A 168 16.69 1.18 -0.17
N ARG A 169 16.83 2.42 0.26
CA ARG A 169 16.92 3.57 -0.66
C ARG A 169 18.16 3.52 -1.57
N PRO A 170 18.09 4.01 -2.82
CA PRO A 170 16.86 4.41 -3.50
C PRO A 170 15.96 3.19 -3.77
N LEU A 171 14.64 3.34 -3.65
CA LEU A 171 13.71 2.22 -3.78
C LEU A 171 13.66 1.70 -5.22
N ALA A 172 13.53 2.59 -6.17
CA ALA A 172 13.58 2.26 -7.59
C ALA A 172 15.02 2.41 -8.11
N GLY A 173 15.39 1.53 -9.03
CA GLY A 173 16.63 1.59 -9.81
C GLY A 173 16.32 1.82 -11.29
N ASP A 174 17.32 1.61 -12.17
CA ASP A 174 17.17 1.77 -13.60
C ASP A 174 16.12 0.84 -14.22
N ASP A 175 15.77 -0.25 -13.54
CA ASP A 175 14.69 -1.19 -13.90
C ASP A 175 13.46 -0.95 -13.00
N THR A 176 12.70 0.09 -13.30
CA THR A 176 11.51 0.52 -12.55
C THR A 176 10.29 -0.36 -12.80
N ILE A 177 10.38 -1.61 -12.41
CA ILE A 177 9.22 -2.47 -12.31
C ILE A 177 8.92 -2.66 -10.82
N GLU A 178 7.69 -2.42 -10.38
CA GLU A 178 7.23 -2.58 -8.99
C GLU A 178 7.68 -3.91 -8.39
N THR A 179 7.65 -4.98 -9.19
CA THR A 179 8.18 -6.30 -8.85
C THR A 179 9.63 -6.24 -8.36
N GLY A 180 10.48 -5.44 -8.98
CA GLY A 180 11.89 -5.25 -8.56
C GLY A 180 12.00 -4.60 -7.19
N ILE A 181 11.14 -3.64 -6.89
CA ILE A 181 11.07 -2.99 -5.58
C ILE A 181 10.65 -4.00 -4.51
N VAL A 182 9.57 -4.75 -4.75
CA VAL A 182 9.08 -5.78 -3.82
C VAL A 182 10.16 -6.82 -3.55
N GLN A 183 10.85 -7.31 -4.57
CA GLN A 183 11.94 -8.28 -4.42
C GLN A 183 13.11 -7.70 -3.61
N LYS A 184 13.48 -6.44 -3.84
CA LYS A 184 14.52 -5.75 -3.09
C LYS A 184 14.17 -5.64 -1.61
N LEU A 185 12.94 -5.22 -1.31
CA LEU A 185 12.45 -5.09 0.06
C LEU A 185 12.37 -6.47 0.74
N ALA A 186 11.80 -7.48 0.06
CA ALA A 186 11.72 -8.82 0.59
C ALA A 186 13.09 -9.42 0.92
N LYS A 187 14.10 -9.25 0.06
CA LYS A 187 15.48 -9.71 0.30
C LYS A 187 16.15 -9.06 1.51
N ASN A 188 15.72 -7.85 1.88
CA ASN A 188 16.29 -7.08 2.99
C ASN A 188 15.46 -7.19 4.28
N SER A 189 14.34 -7.90 4.25
CA SER A 189 13.49 -8.21 5.41
C SER A 189 14.03 -9.40 6.19
N GLU A 190 13.73 -9.46 7.47
CA GLU A 190 13.95 -10.67 8.30
C GLU A 190 12.70 -11.54 8.27
N ASN A 191 11.54 -10.96 8.58
CA ASN A 191 10.27 -11.64 8.61
C ASN A 191 9.22 -10.86 7.79
N ILE A 192 8.38 -11.61 7.11
CA ILE A 192 7.29 -11.09 6.27
C ILE A 192 6.00 -11.78 6.68
N ALA A 193 4.98 -10.98 6.99
CA ALA A 193 3.64 -11.47 7.24
C ALA A 193 2.80 -11.42 5.96
N PHE A 194 1.88 -12.35 5.77
CA PHE A 194 0.93 -12.26 4.67
C PHE A 194 -0.41 -12.92 5.00
N THR A 195 -1.44 -12.51 4.28
CA THR A 195 -2.78 -13.08 4.32
C THR A 195 -3.41 -12.99 2.94
N ASP A 196 -4.25 -13.96 2.59
CA ASP A 196 -5.08 -13.91 1.36
C ASP A 196 -6.33 -13.03 1.55
N GLU A 197 -6.53 -12.44 2.73
CA GLU A 197 -7.67 -11.55 2.97
C GLU A 197 -7.60 -10.33 2.06
N PRO A 198 -8.67 -10.05 1.26
CA PRO A 198 -8.69 -8.91 0.36
C PRO A 198 -8.92 -7.62 1.15
N LEU A 199 -7.85 -6.88 1.41
CA LEU A 199 -7.87 -5.60 2.11
C LEU A 199 -7.64 -4.40 1.18
N ILE A 200 -7.41 -4.65 -0.11
CA ILE A 200 -7.32 -3.64 -1.17
C ILE A 200 -8.40 -3.92 -2.23
N PHE A 201 -9.04 -2.88 -2.69
CA PHE A 201 -10.00 -2.90 -3.78
C PHE A 201 -9.38 -2.24 -5.01
N VAL A 202 -9.01 -3.07 -5.98
CA VAL A 202 -8.41 -2.63 -7.24
C VAL A 202 -9.54 -2.26 -8.20
N CYS A 203 -9.63 -0.97 -8.56
CA CYS A 203 -10.64 -0.51 -9.51
C CYS A 203 -10.25 -0.97 -10.92
N ILE A 204 -11.14 -1.72 -11.56
CA ILE A 204 -11.05 -2.17 -12.95
C ILE A 204 -12.04 -1.39 -13.82
N GLU A 205 -11.65 -1.12 -15.06
CA GLU A 205 -12.51 -0.45 -16.06
C GLU A 205 -13.69 -1.33 -16.53
#